data_5b6a7f70d399726a8a1765c1cd3a465a
#
_entry.id   5b6a7f70d399726a8a1765c1cd3a465a
#
_cell.length_a   1.000
_cell.length_b   1.000
_cell.length_c   1.000
_cell.angle_alpha   90.00
_cell.angle_beta   90.00
_cell.angle_gamma   90.00
#
_symmetry.space_group_name_H-M   'P 1'
#
loop_
_entity.id
_entity.type
_entity.pdbx_description
1 polymer ?
#
loop_
_entity_poly.entity_id
_entity_poly.type
_entity_poly.pdbx_seq_one_letter_code
_entity_poly.pdbx_strand_id
1 'polypeptide(L)'
;MNVRELIERYNGAWNAQDLDTIASLHAPDIVFHNHTADERAQGAEAVREHIAEIFKNNPDLQFSTRSLYVGDDFAACEWTARAHGVEWDGVDVFPIRDGLIARKDVYSASHRPRAPRD
;
A
#
# COMPACT_ATOMS: atom_id res chain seq x y z
N MET A 1 -18.43 4.41 4.96
CA MET A 1 -17.60 3.27 5.36
C MET A 1 -16.82 3.62 6.63
N ASN A 2 -16.67 2.68 7.55
CA ASN A 2 -15.72 2.86 8.63
C ASN A 2 -14.30 2.61 8.11
N VAL A 3 -13.29 2.87 8.95
CA VAL A 3 -11.87 2.74 8.53
C VAL A 3 -11.55 1.31 8.11
N ARG A 4 -12.03 0.31 8.84
CA ARG A 4 -11.80 -1.10 8.50
C ARG A 4 -12.33 -1.44 7.11
N GLU A 5 -13.57 -1.08 6.83
CA GLU A 5 -14.20 -1.31 5.53
C GLU A 5 -13.47 -0.59 4.40
N LEU A 6 -13.03 0.65 4.67
CA LEU A 6 -12.23 1.42 3.72
C LEU A 6 -10.95 0.67 3.32
N ILE A 7 -10.20 0.18 4.30
CA ILE A 7 -8.93 -0.50 4.03
C ILE A 7 -9.16 -1.87 3.41
N GLU A 8 -10.17 -2.61 3.83
CA GLU A 8 -10.50 -3.91 3.21
C GLU A 8 -10.85 -3.73 1.74
N ARG A 9 -11.64 -2.71 1.41
CA ARG A 9 -11.98 -2.38 0.03
C ARG A 9 -10.74 -1.96 -0.77
N TYR A 10 -9.90 -1.15 -0.16
CA TYR A 10 -8.65 -0.69 -0.77
C TYR A 10 -7.72 -1.87 -1.10
N ASN A 11 -7.51 -2.76 -0.14
CA ASN A 11 -6.67 -3.94 -0.33
C ASN A 11 -7.23 -4.88 -1.40
N GLY A 12 -8.55 -5.03 -1.45
CA GLY A 12 -9.21 -5.80 -2.51
C GLY A 12 -8.98 -5.20 -3.89
N ALA A 13 -9.04 -3.87 -3.98
CA ALA A 13 -8.77 -3.15 -5.23
C ALA A 13 -7.32 -3.32 -5.68
N TRP A 14 -6.36 -3.33 -4.76
CA TRP A 14 -4.96 -3.61 -5.09
C TRP A 14 -4.80 -5.03 -5.67
N ASN A 15 -5.43 -6.03 -5.06
CA ASN A 15 -5.36 -7.40 -5.56
C ASN A 15 -6.06 -7.57 -6.91
N ALA A 16 -7.10 -6.78 -7.17
CA ALA A 16 -7.77 -6.75 -8.46
C ALA A 16 -7.07 -5.85 -9.47
N GLN A 17 -6.05 -5.11 -9.04
CA GLN A 17 -5.35 -4.08 -9.83
C GLN A 17 -6.33 -3.07 -10.42
N ASP A 18 -7.32 -2.69 -9.62
CA ASP A 18 -8.40 -1.77 -9.99
C ASP A 18 -8.00 -0.33 -9.64
N LEU A 19 -7.31 0.32 -10.56
CA LEU A 19 -6.81 1.69 -10.37
C LEU A 19 -7.92 2.70 -10.10
N ASP A 20 -9.08 2.56 -10.73
CA ASP A 20 -10.18 3.50 -10.53
C ASP A 20 -10.69 3.44 -9.09
N THR A 21 -10.89 2.25 -8.55
CA THR A 21 -11.32 2.11 -7.15
C THR A 21 -10.23 2.60 -6.20
N ILE A 22 -8.96 2.22 -6.43
CA ILE A 22 -7.84 2.69 -5.61
C ILE A 22 -7.83 4.22 -5.56
N ALA A 23 -7.86 4.87 -6.72
CA ALA A 23 -7.81 6.33 -6.81
C ALA A 23 -9.01 6.99 -6.12
N SER A 24 -10.19 6.37 -6.20
CA SER A 24 -11.41 6.92 -5.58
C SER A 24 -11.34 6.93 -4.05
N LEU A 25 -10.46 6.13 -3.45
CA LEU A 25 -10.31 6.02 -2.00
C LEU A 25 -9.16 6.88 -1.46
N HIS A 26 -8.40 7.53 -2.34
CA HIS A 26 -7.32 8.43 -1.98
C HIS A 26 -7.82 9.87 -1.81
N ALA A 27 -7.26 10.58 -0.83
CA ALA A 27 -7.43 12.03 -0.75
C ALA A 27 -6.77 12.71 -1.97
N PRO A 28 -7.22 13.90 -2.39
CA PRO A 28 -6.64 14.59 -3.55
C PRO A 28 -5.15 14.88 -3.43
N ASP A 29 -4.66 15.08 -2.21
CA ASP A 29 -3.26 15.36 -1.91
C ASP A 29 -2.51 14.12 -1.40
N ILE A 30 -2.98 12.93 -1.73
CA ILE A 30 -2.38 11.65 -1.33
C ILE A 30 -0.87 11.65 -1.51
N VAL A 31 -0.17 11.05 -0.55
CA VAL A 31 1.26 10.77 -0.66
C VAL A 31 1.45 9.25 -0.56
N PHE A 32 2.09 8.68 -1.53
CA PHE A 32 2.54 7.29 -1.51
C PHE A 32 4.04 7.29 -1.29
N HIS A 33 4.49 6.74 -0.19
CA HIS A 33 5.91 6.70 0.14
C HIS A 33 6.33 5.29 0.53
N ASN A 34 7.08 4.64 -0.34
CA ASN A 34 7.73 3.38 -0.03
C ASN A 34 9.09 3.70 0.58
N HIS A 35 9.16 3.64 1.90
CA HIS A 35 10.36 4.01 2.65
C HIS A 35 11.52 3.04 2.42
N THR A 36 11.22 1.77 2.20
CA THR A 36 12.24 0.74 1.99
C THR A 36 12.93 0.91 0.65
N ALA A 37 12.18 1.22 -0.40
CA ALA A 37 12.71 1.44 -1.74
C ALA A 37 13.12 2.89 -2.00
N ASP A 38 12.82 3.78 -1.06
CA ASP A 38 13.02 5.23 -1.20
C ASP A 38 12.33 5.79 -2.44
N GLU A 39 11.07 5.43 -2.62
CA GLU A 39 10.23 5.91 -3.71
C GLU A 39 9.06 6.70 -3.16
N ARG A 40 8.81 7.87 -3.74
CA ARG A 40 7.76 8.76 -3.26
C ARG A 40 7.03 9.42 -4.43
N ALA A 41 5.70 9.42 -4.36
CA ALA A 41 4.83 10.15 -5.28
C ALA A 41 3.83 10.96 -4.47
N GLN A 42 3.45 12.13 -4.97
CA GLN A 42 2.52 13.03 -4.28
C GLN A 42 1.50 13.60 -5.25
N GLY A 43 0.25 13.65 -4.79
CA GLY A 43 -0.89 14.11 -5.56
C GLY A 43 -1.59 12.95 -6.29
N ALA A 44 -2.89 13.12 -6.51
CA ALA A 44 -3.74 12.05 -7.04
C ALA A 44 -3.24 11.49 -8.37
N GLU A 45 -2.86 12.36 -9.30
CA GLU A 45 -2.42 11.94 -10.63
C GLU A 45 -1.07 11.22 -10.59
N ALA A 46 -0.08 11.80 -9.89
CA ALA A 46 1.25 11.21 -9.78
C ALA A 46 1.21 9.86 -9.06
N VAL A 47 0.38 9.74 -8.01
CA VAL A 47 0.24 8.49 -7.27
C VAL A 47 -0.44 7.43 -8.13
N ARG A 48 -1.48 7.80 -8.90
CA ARG A 48 -2.13 6.87 -9.82
C ARG A 48 -1.14 6.33 -10.85
N GLU A 49 -0.33 7.20 -11.44
CA GLU A 49 0.68 6.80 -12.42
C GLU A 49 1.73 5.87 -11.80
N HIS A 50 2.16 6.18 -10.57
CA HIS A 50 3.12 5.34 -9.85
C HIS A 50 2.57 3.93 -9.60
N ILE A 51 1.32 3.83 -9.17
CA ILE A 51 0.67 2.54 -8.94
C ILE A 51 0.47 1.77 -10.25
N ALA A 52 0.07 2.48 -11.33
CA ALA A 52 -0.06 1.87 -12.64
C ALA A 52 1.25 1.22 -13.10
N GLU A 53 2.37 1.87 -12.84
CA GLU A 53 3.70 1.33 -13.16
C GLU A 53 4.03 0.11 -12.32
N ILE A 54 3.66 0.11 -11.03
CA ILE A 54 3.83 -1.06 -10.15
C ILE A 54 3.08 -2.27 -10.76
N PHE A 55 1.83 -2.09 -11.17
CA PHE A 55 1.02 -3.16 -11.74
C PHE A 55 1.56 -3.64 -13.09
N LYS A 56 2.03 -2.71 -13.91
CA LYS A 56 2.62 -3.05 -15.21
C LYS A 56 3.85 -3.92 -15.05
N ASN A 57 4.69 -3.61 -14.07
CA ASN A 57 5.92 -4.36 -13.81
C ASN A 57 5.68 -5.62 -12.97
N ASN A 58 4.52 -5.74 -12.32
CA ASN A 58 4.19 -6.85 -11.44
C ASN A 58 2.74 -7.31 -11.69
N PRO A 59 2.45 -7.87 -12.88
CA PRO A 59 1.07 -8.26 -13.22
C PRO A 59 0.50 -9.37 -12.35
N ASP A 60 1.35 -10.13 -11.68
CA ASP A 60 0.98 -11.21 -10.77
C ASP A 60 1.02 -10.83 -9.29
N LEU A 61 1.19 -9.55 -8.98
CA LEU A 61 1.29 -9.06 -7.59
C LEU A 61 0.00 -9.34 -6.82
N GLN A 62 0.13 -10.03 -5.69
CA GLN A 62 -0.96 -10.32 -4.77
C GLN A 62 -0.51 -10.07 -3.34
N PHE A 63 -1.45 -9.60 -2.51
CA PHE A 63 -1.22 -9.36 -1.09
C PHE A 63 -2.15 -10.23 -0.26
N SER A 64 -1.63 -10.76 0.84
CA SER A 64 -2.43 -11.41 1.88
C SER A 64 -2.31 -10.58 3.15
N THR A 65 -3.43 -10.17 3.72
CA THR A 65 -3.46 -9.43 4.98
C THR A 65 -3.16 -10.37 6.13
N ARG A 66 -2.19 -10.03 6.95
CA ARG A 66 -1.84 -10.79 8.17
C ARG A 66 -2.53 -10.19 9.38
N SER A 67 -2.54 -8.88 9.50
CA SER A 67 -3.15 -8.16 10.61
C SER A 67 -3.61 -6.79 10.13
N LEU A 68 -4.76 -6.35 10.61
CA LEU A 68 -5.28 -5.01 10.33
C LEU A 68 -5.64 -4.35 11.64
N TYR A 69 -4.98 -3.24 11.93
CA TYR A 69 -5.22 -2.42 13.12
C TYR A 69 -5.84 -1.10 12.67
N VAL A 70 -6.93 -0.71 13.29
CA VAL A 70 -7.64 0.52 12.91
C VAL A 70 -7.88 1.41 14.12
N GLY A 71 -7.82 2.71 13.88
CA GLY A 71 -8.25 3.74 14.81
C GLY A 71 -9.30 4.61 14.13
N ASP A 72 -9.63 5.75 14.73
CA ASP A 72 -10.64 6.66 14.17
C ASP A 72 -10.12 7.35 12.91
N ASP A 73 -8.82 7.60 12.83
CA ASP A 73 -8.19 8.36 11.75
C ASP A 73 -6.91 7.72 11.22
N PHE A 74 -6.73 6.42 11.45
CA PHE A 74 -5.57 5.70 10.93
C PHE A 74 -5.86 4.21 10.79
N ALA A 75 -5.02 3.54 10.00
CA ALA A 75 -4.94 2.09 9.97
C ALA A 75 -3.49 1.67 9.77
N ALA A 76 -3.17 0.47 10.23
CA ALA A 76 -1.90 -0.19 9.93
C ALA A 76 -2.21 -1.62 9.50
N CYS A 77 -1.65 -2.03 8.38
CA CYS A 77 -1.91 -3.33 7.78
C CYS A 77 -0.60 -4.08 7.58
N GLU A 78 -0.45 -5.21 8.27
CA GLU A 78 0.67 -6.12 8.02
C GLU A 78 0.26 -7.11 6.94
N TRP A 79 1.11 -7.30 5.95
CA TRP A 79 0.80 -8.14 4.79
C TRP A 79 2.00 -8.96 4.34
N THR A 80 1.69 -10.00 3.57
CA THR A 80 2.67 -10.73 2.76
C THR A 80 2.32 -10.50 1.30
N ALA A 81 3.31 -10.09 0.51
CA ALA A 81 3.17 -9.91 -0.92
C ALA A 81 3.84 -11.04 -1.69
N ARG A 82 3.31 -11.32 -2.87
CA ARG A 82 3.88 -12.30 -3.80
C ARG A 82 3.89 -11.71 -5.19
N ALA A 83 5.03 -11.82 -5.87
CA ALA A 83 5.20 -11.49 -7.28
C ALA A 83 6.47 -12.16 -7.80
N HIS A 84 6.49 -12.53 -9.07
CA HIS A 84 7.68 -13.10 -9.72
C HIS A 84 8.28 -14.30 -8.98
N GLY A 85 7.44 -15.12 -8.35
CA GLY A 85 7.88 -16.32 -7.63
C GLY A 85 8.56 -16.06 -6.28
N VAL A 86 8.51 -14.83 -5.78
CA VAL A 86 9.07 -14.48 -4.46
C VAL A 86 7.99 -13.95 -3.54
N GLU A 87 8.22 -14.08 -2.23
CA GLU A 87 7.36 -13.52 -1.21
C GLU A 87 8.16 -12.61 -0.30
N TRP A 88 7.50 -11.56 0.19
CA TRP A 88 8.08 -10.69 1.20
C TRP A 88 6.98 -10.12 2.09
N ASP A 89 7.36 -9.73 3.31
CA ASP A 89 6.44 -9.15 4.27
C ASP A 89 6.59 -7.64 4.31
N GLY A 90 5.54 -6.96 4.71
CA GLY A 90 5.58 -5.53 4.89
C GLY A 90 4.45 -5.02 5.75
N VAL A 91 4.44 -3.72 5.94
CA VAL A 91 3.40 -3.00 6.64
C VAL A 91 3.09 -1.70 5.90
N ASP A 92 1.80 -1.42 5.78
CA ASP A 92 1.31 -0.13 5.32
C ASP A 92 0.76 0.64 6.51
N VAL A 93 1.08 1.92 6.58
CA VAL A 93 0.49 2.83 7.55
C VAL A 93 -0.32 3.87 6.79
N PHE A 94 -1.59 4.00 7.18
CA PHE A 94 -2.56 4.86 6.49
C PHE A 94 -3.13 5.91 7.44
N PRO A 95 -2.64 7.14 7.44
CA PRO A 95 -3.41 8.25 7.98
C PRO A 95 -4.68 8.46 7.14
N ILE A 96 -5.82 8.63 7.81
CA ILE A 96 -7.14 8.81 7.19
C ILE A 96 -7.63 10.22 7.50
N ARG A 97 -8.18 10.89 6.48
CA ARG A 97 -8.76 12.22 6.63
C ARG A 97 -10.00 12.32 5.76
N ASP A 98 -11.10 12.78 6.38
CA ASP A 98 -12.40 12.94 5.69
C ASP A 98 -12.86 11.64 5.01
N GLY A 99 -12.61 10.50 5.65
CA GLY A 99 -13.02 9.19 5.12
C GLY A 99 -12.18 8.70 3.93
N LEU A 100 -11.05 9.36 3.63
CA LEU A 100 -10.16 9.01 2.52
C LEU A 100 -8.75 8.75 3.03
N ILE A 101 -8.00 7.98 2.26
CA ILE A 101 -6.60 7.68 2.57
C ILE A 101 -5.75 8.92 2.23
N ALA A 102 -5.19 9.56 3.26
CA ALA A 102 -4.37 10.76 3.11
C ALA A 102 -2.93 10.44 2.77
N ARG A 103 -2.41 9.31 3.27
CA ARG A 103 -1.06 8.83 2.99
C ARG A 103 -1.05 7.31 2.96
N LYS A 104 -0.12 6.77 2.20
CA LYS A 104 0.22 5.36 2.24
C LYS A 104 1.73 5.27 2.45
N ASP A 105 2.12 4.95 3.68
CA ASP A 105 3.52 4.76 4.04
C ASP A 105 3.81 3.27 4.07
N VAL A 106 4.74 2.82 3.23
CA VAL A 106 5.08 1.40 3.05
C VAL A 106 6.46 1.14 3.61
N TYR A 107 6.57 0.10 4.43
CA TYR A 107 7.83 -0.44 4.94
C TYR A 107 7.82 -1.93 4.64
N SER A 108 8.87 -2.44 4.00
CA SER A 108 8.88 -3.84 3.60
C SER A 108 10.21 -4.52 3.88
N ALA A 109 10.13 -5.83 4.15
CA ALA A 109 11.27 -6.72 4.20
C ALA A 109 11.33 -7.45 2.86
N SER A 110 11.72 -6.75 1.81
CA SER A 110 11.65 -7.24 0.44
C SER A 110 12.75 -8.24 0.09
N HIS A 111 13.61 -8.56 1.02
CA HIS A 111 14.72 -9.46 0.81
C HIS A 111 15.18 -10.03 2.15
N ARG A 112 16.00 -11.04 2.08
CA ARG A 112 16.53 -11.69 3.29
C ARG A 112 17.32 -10.68 4.14
N PRO A 113 17.31 -10.89 5.46
CA PRO A 113 18.08 -10.04 6.35
C PRO A 113 19.56 -10.03 5.98
N ARG A 114 20.18 -8.90 6.17
CA ARG A 114 21.62 -8.79 6.00
C ARG A 114 22.34 -9.34 7.22
N ALA A 115 23.51 -9.92 7.01
CA ALA A 115 24.39 -10.23 8.12
C ALA A 115 24.78 -8.91 8.83
N PRO A 116 24.94 -8.91 10.16
CA PRO A 116 25.41 -7.74 10.87
C PRO A 116 26.74 -7.26 10.30
N ARG A 117 26.90 -5.97 10.21
CA ARG A 117 28.17 -5.38 9.79
C ARG A 117 29.08 -5.25 10.99
N ASP A 118 30.29 -5.65 10.80
CA ASP A 118 31.31 -5.53 11.83
C ASP A 118 31.81 -4.09 11.95
#